data_3daa5f9e2fb913739fa7bc9734de6ef5
#
_entry.id   3daa5f9e2fb913739fa7bc9734de6ef5
#
_cell.length_a   1.000
_cell.length_b   1.000
_cell.length_c   1.000
_cell.angle_alpha   90.00
_cell.angle_beta   90.00
_cell.angle_gamma   90.00
#
_symmetry.space_group_name_H-M   'P 1'
#
loop_
_entity.id
_entity.type
_entity.pdbx_description
1 polymer ?
#
loop_
_entity_poly.entity_id
_entity_poly.type
_entity_poly.pdbx_seq_one_letter_code
_entity_poly.pdbx_strand_id
1 'polypeptide(L)'
;MSLISQKVSAQYDVAFSHYYAMPTSFNPAAAGKDTKLNLNLAYAMDMVGFEHNPQTAYVSADMPFHALGMRHGVGLRFMNDKLGLFTHQNIAAQYVYRKSLADGFLGIGLQAGLLSETFDGSKADVEDSGDDAIPTSKVDGNGLDLGAGIYYNKGAWYAGASVQHLNSPLIALGERNELNIDPTVYLTGGYTFQLRNPFLSIATSTLLRTDFTAYRADLTARFIYNYEGRLLSAGVGYSPDNSATVYLSGKFHGIVLSYSYEIYTNGISMGNGSHEISIAYQTDINFFPKGKNRHQSVRYL
;
A
#
# COMPACT_ATOMS: atom_id res chain seq x y z
N MET A 1 2.11 -15.91 41.73
CA MET A 1 2.70 -14.93 40.85
C MET A 1 2.27 -15.33 39.43
N SER A 2 1.23 -14.69 38.88
CA SER A 2 0.72 -15.01 37.54
C SER A 2 1.67 -14.36 36.54
N LEU A 3 2.40 -15.15 35.76
CA LEU A 3 3.12 -14.71 34.58
C LEU A 3 2.07 -14.33 33.53
N ILE A 4 1.84 -13.04 33.37
CA ILE A 4 1.09 -12.51 32.24
C ILE A 4 2.01 -12.73 31.03
N SER A 5 1.76 -13.81 30.28
CA SER A 5 2.34 -14.02 28.98
C SER A 5 1.79 -12.90 28.08
N GLN A 6 2.55 -11.86 27.85
CA GLN A 6 2.26 -10.90 26.78
C GLN A 6 2.50 -11.64 25.46
N LYS A 7 1.41 -11.93 24.76
CA LYS A 7 1.51 -12.37 23.37
C LYS A 7 2.03 -11.15 22.58
N VAL A 8 3.27 -11.19 22.19
CA VAL A 8 3.81 -10.28 21.18
C VAL A 8 3.19 -10.71 19.87
N SER A 9 2.23 -9.95 19.37
CA SER A 9 1.63 -10.16 18.06
C SER A 9 2.22 -9.10 17.12
N ALA A 10 2.96 -9.55 16.13
CA ALA A 10 3.42 -8.72 15.04
C ALA A 10 2.46 -8.88 13.85
N GLN A 11 1.97 -7.77 13.30
CA GLN A 11 1.18 -7.80 12.06
C GLN A 11 2.10 -8.18 10.90
N TYR A 12 1.66 -9.11 10.07
CA TYR A 12 2.41 -9.58 8.90
C TYR A 12 2.58 -8.49 7.84
N ASP A 13 1.51 -7.73 7.57
CA ASP A 13 1.49 -6.74 6.51
C ASP A 13 2.29 -5.47 6.84
N VAL A 14 3.04 -4.99 5.86
CA VAL A 14 3.81 -3.74 5.93
C VAL A 14 2.90 -2.52 6.10
N ALA A 15 3.34 -1.57 6.91
CA ALA A 15 2.67 -0.29 7.13
C ALA A 15 3.37 0.82 6.37
N PHE A 16 2.85 1.22 5.23
CA PHE A 16 3.35 2.40 4.53
C PHE A 16 2.82 3.68 5.16
N SER A 17 3.72 4.62 5.42
CA SER A 17 3.35 5.98 5.87
C SER A 17 2.50 6.69 4.81
N HIS A 18 2.84 6.53 3.50
CA HIS A 18 2.11 7.12 2.38
C HIS A 18 0.94 6.25 1.89
N TYR A 19 0.26 5.49 2.78
CA TYR A 19 -0.87 4.62 2.43
C TYR A 19 -1.95 5.31 1.58
N TYR A 20 -2.20 6.59 1.82
CA TYR A 20 -3.17 7.39 1.09
C TYR A 20 -2.83 7.58 -0.40
N ALA A 21 -1.55 7.53 -0.75
CA ALA A 21 -1.07 7.62 -2.12
C ALA A 21 -1.05 6.26 -2.83
N MET A 22 -1.00 5.18 -2.07
CA MET A 22 -0.86 3.80 -2.57
C MET A 22 -2.00 2.88 -2.10
N PRO A 23 -3.29 3.24 -2.31
CA PRO A 23 -4.40 2.44 -1.78
C PRO A 23 -4.48 1.02 -2.36
N THR A 24 -3.87 0.77 -3.52
CA THR A 24 -3.75 -0.56 -4.13
C THR A 24 -2.85 -1.52 -3.35
N SER A 25 -2.04 -1.01 -2.40
CA SER A 25 -1.21 -1.85 -1.54
C SER A 25 -2.03 -2.70 -0.57
N PHE A 26 -3.19 -2.21 -0.13
CA PHE A 26 -4.06 -2.90 0.84
C PHE A 26 -5.49 -3.14 0.34
N ASN A 27 -5.96 -2.44 -0.70
CA ASN A 27 -7.32 -2.59 -1.22
C ASN A 27 -7.32 -2.77 -2.74
N PRO A 28 -7.60 -3.97 -3.26
CA PRO A 28 -7.62 -4.22 -4.70
C PRO A 28 -8.68 -3.40 -5.44
N ALA A 29 -9.79 -3.01 -4.79
CA ALA A 29 -10.86 -2.23 -5.40
C ALA A 29 -10.46 -0.78 -5.73
N ALA A 30 -9.30 -0.32 -5.25
CA ALA A 30 -8.75 0.99 -5.59
C ALA A 30 -8.07 1.03 -6.96
N ALA A 31 -7.72 -0.13 -7.56
CA ALA A 31 -7.04 -0.16 -8.86
C ALA A 31 -7.92 0.44 -9.97
N GLY A 32 -7.32 1.31 -10.80
CA GLY A 32 -8.01 2.03 -11.87
C GLY A 32 -9.09 3.01 -11.36
N LYS A 33 -9.00 3.51 -10.12
CA LYS A 33 -9.94 4.51 -9.59
C LYS A 33 -9.88 5.83 -10.35
N ASP A 34 -8.72 6.18 -10.84
CA ASP A 34 -8.48 7.37 -11.64
C ASP A 34 -8.69 7.07 -13.13
N THR A 35 -8.66 8.11 -13.97
CA THR A 35 -8.82 7.97 -15.43
C THR A 35 -7.48 7.78 -16.15
N LYS A 36 -6.41 7.59 -15.41
CA LYS A 36 -5.02 7.57 -15.86
C LYS A 36 -4.35 6.25 -15.51
N LEU A 37 -3.26 5.95 -16.20
CA LEU A 37 -2.29 4.98 -15.71
C LEU A 37 -1.56 5.59 -14.51
N ASN A 38 -1.60 4.90 -13.39
CA ASN A 38 -0.87 5.25 -12.17
C ASN A 38 0.31 4.31 -12.00
N LEU A 39 1.47 4.86 -11.72
CA LEU A 39 2.68 4.12 -11.34
C LEU A 39 3.10 4.62 -9.97
N ASN A 40 3.35 3.71 -9.04
CA ASN A 40 3.82 4.03 -7.71
C ASN A 40 5.05 3.19 -7.37
N LEU A 41 6.00 3.84 -6.74
CA LEU A 41 7.21 3.25 -6.17
C LEU A 41 7.32 3.75 -4.74
N ALA A 42 7.67 2.88 -3.80
CA ALA A 42 8.01 3.29 -2.44
C ALA A 42 9.18 2.47 -1.92
N TYR A 43 9.97 3.10 -1.09
CA TYR A 43 11.03 2.46 -0.32
C TYR A 43 10.99 2.97 1.11
N ALA A 44 10.80 2.05 2.04
CA ALA A 44 10.77 2.32 3.47
C ALA A 44 11.98 1.67 4.15
N MET A 45 12.54 2.38 5.09
CA MET A 45 13.57 1.91 6.02
C MET A 45 13.05 2.16 7.43
N ASP A 46 12.62 1.11 8.10
CA ASP A 46 12.05 1.23 9.43
C ASP A 46 13.14 1.08 10.50
N MET A 47 12.97 1.76 11.64
CA MET A 47 13.86 1.64 12.79
C MET A 47 15.34 1.84 12.42
N VAL A 48 15.66 2.89 11.67
CA VAL A 48 17.02 3.18 11.20
C VAL A 48 17.98 3.35 12.39
N GLY A 49 19.08 2.61 12.36
CA GLY A 49 20.07 2.56 13.47
C GLY A 49 20.05 1.23 14.23
N PHE A 50 19.03 0.40 14.07
CA PHE A 50 19.06 -0.98 14.53
C PHE A 50 19.75 -1.88 13.49
N GLU A 51 20.46 -2.90 13.98
CA GLU A 51 21.04 -3.92 13.12
C GLU A 51 19.92 -4.70 12.42
N HIS A 52 20.07 -4.98 11.13
CA HIS A 52 19.08 -5.69 10.31
C HIS A 52 17.69 -5.02 10.31
N ASN A 53 17.65 -3.68 10.36
CA ASN A 53 16.41 -2.92 10.32
C ASN A 53 15.51 -3.29 9.14
N PRO A 54 14.18 -3.28 9.29
CA PRO A 54 13.25 -3.61 8.21
C PRO A 54 13.40 -2.68 7.01
N GLN A 55 13.34 -3.25 5.81
CA GLN A 55 13.45 -2.52 4.53
C GLN A 55 12.44 -3.05 3.54
N THR A 56 11.55 -2.19 3.09
CA THR A 56 10.49 -2.55 2.15
C THR A 56 10.62 -1.79 0.85
N ALA A 57 10.61 -2.52 -0.26
CA ALA A 57 10.45 -1.96 -1.60
C ALA A 57 9.07 -2.33 -2.16
N TYR A 58 8.36 -1.35 -2.70
CA TYR A 58 7.03 -1.51 -3.27
C TYR A 58 6.95 -0.88 -4.66
N VAL A 59 6.31 -1.59 -5.59
CA VAL A 59 6.02 -1.11 -6.94
C VAL A 59 4.59 -1.47 -7.28
N SER A 60 3.84 -0.54 -7.85
CA SER A 60 2.52 -0.84 -8.41
C SER A 60 2.25 -0.07 -9.70
N ALA A 61 1.41 -0.66 -10.53
CA ALA A 61 0.85 -0.03 -11.70
C ALA A 61 -0.65 -0.36 -11.77
N ASP A 62 -1.49 0.64 -11.97
CA ASP A 62 -2.92 0.41 -12.14
C ASP A 62 -3.52 1.36 -13.18
N MET A 63 -4.55 0.91 -13.86
CA MET A 63 -5.23 1.69 -14.88
C MET A 63 -6.71 1.29 -15.03
N PRO A 64 -7.57 2.24 -15.43
CA PRO A 64 -8.92 1.92 -15.85
C PRO A 64 -8.94 1.43 -17.30
N PHE A 65 -9.96 0.64 -17.62
CA PHE A 65 -10.30 0.32 -19.00
C PHE A 65 -11.82 0.18 -19.16
N HIS A 66 -12.28 0.15 -20.40
CA HIS A 66 -13.69 -0.04 -20.72
C HIS A 66 -13.85 -1.33 -21.50
N ALA A 67 -14.75 -2.19 -21.05
CA ALA A 67 -15.15 -3.41 -21.72
C ALA A 67 -16.65 -3.65 -21.51
N LEU A 68 -17.33 -4.19 -22.52
CA LEU A 68 -18.77 -4.52 -22.47
C LEU A 68 -19.66 -3.34 -22.04
N GLY A 69 -19.29 -2.12 -22.39
CA GLY A 69 -20.01 -0.90 -21.99
C GLY A 69 -19.86 -0.49 -20.51
N MET A 70 -18.98 -1.15 -19.76
CA MET A 70 -18.76 -0.93 -18.33
C MET A 70 -17.33 -0.46 -18.07
N ARG A 71 -17.13 0.18 -16.92
CA ARG A 71 -15.82 0.59 -16.45
C ARG A 71 -15.21 -0.51 -15.58
N HIS A 72 -13.94 -0.78 -15.83
CA HIS A 72 -13.13 -1.74 -15.09
C HIS A 72 -11.81 -1.10 -14.66
N GLY A 73 -11.11 -1.76 -13.75
CA GLY A 73 -9.75 -1.44 -13.39
C GLY A 73 -8.90 -2.70 -13.34
N VAL A 74 -7.64 -2.56 -13.67
CA VAL A 74 -6.63 -3.59 -13.46
C VAL A 74 -5.45 -2.99 -12.73
N GLY A 75 -4.77 -3.80 -11.94
CA GLY A 75 -3.56 -3.43 -11.23
C GLY A 75 -2.60 -4.60 -11.13
N LEU A 76 -1.33 -4.26 -11.03
CA LEU A 76 -0.26 -5.18 -10.67
C LEU A 76 0.52 -4.54 -9.53
N ARG A 77 0.93 -5.34 -8.55
CA ARG A 77 1.81 -4.90 -7.48
C ARG A 77 2.90 -5.92 -7.20
N PHE A 78 4.04 -5.42 -6.78
CA PHE A 78 5.14 -6.20 -6.25
C PHE A 78 5.63 -5.55 -4.96
N MET A 79 5.89 -6.36 -3.96
CA MET A 79 6.47 -5.95 -2.69
C MET A 79 7.59 -6.90 -2.33
N ASN A 80 8.68 -6.35 -1.83
CA ASN A 80 9.77 -7.09 -1.23
C ASN A 80 10.10 -6.46 0.12
N ASP A 81 9.84 -7.19 1.17
CA ASP A 81 10.06 -6.77 2.55
C ASP A 81 11.13 -7.65 3.19
N LYS A 82 12.13 -7.02 3.79
CA LYS A 82 13.20 -7.67 4.54
C LYS A 82 13.06 -7.31 6.01
N LEU A 83 12.82 -8.30 6.83
CA LEU A 83 12.64 -8.17 8.27
C LEU A 83 13.61 -9.10 9.01
N GLY A 84 14.76 -8.59 9.44
CA GLY A 84 15.79 -9.41 10.06
C GLY A 84 16.28 -10.51 9.11
N LEU A 85 16.06 -11.76 9.47
CA LEU A 85 16.44 -12.95 8.68
C LEU A 85 15.36 -13.38 7.68
N PHE A 86 14.18 -12.77 7.73
CA PHE A 86 13.08 -13.07 6.83
C PHE A 86 13.08 -12.12 5.62
N THR A 87 12.67 -12.67 4.48
CA THR A 87 12.35 -11.89 3.28
C THR A 87 10.98 -12.33 2.78
N HIS A 88 10.05 -11.39 2.78
CA HIS A 88 8.68 -11.56 2.31
C HIS A 88 8.53 -10.93 0.93
N GLN A 89 8.13 -11.70 -0.07
CA GLN A 89 7.86 -11.19 -1.41
C GLN A 89 6.40 -11.47 -1.77
N ASN A 90 5.74 -10.46 -2.30
CA ASN A 90 4.36 -10.58 -2.78
C ASN A 90 4.26 -9.98 -4.18
N ILE A 91 3.79 -10.78 -5.14
CA ILE A 91 3.39 -10.32 -6.46
C ILE A 91 1.90 -10.59 -6.65
N ALA A 92 1.12 -9.60 -7.02
CA ALA A 92 -0.33 -9.77 -7.15
C ALA A 92 -0.91 -8.99 -8.33
N ALA A 93 -1.88 -9.61 -8.98
CA ALA A 93 -2.74 -9.01 -9.99
C ALA A 93 -4.10 -8.66 -9.38
N GLN A 94 -4.64 -7.51 -9.77
CA GLN A 94 -5.89 -6.96 -9.26
C GLN A 94 -6.85 -6.71 -10.42
N TYR A 95 -8.12 -7.01 -10.19
CA TYR A 95 -9.20 -6.72 -11.12
C TYR A 95 -10.35 -6.05 -10.39
N VAL A 96 -10.93 -5.01 -10.99
CA VAL A 96 -12.00 -4.21 -10.41
C VAL A 96 -13.14 -4.05 -11.40
N TYR A 97 -14.34 -4.35 -10.95
CA TYR A 97 -15.58 -3.90 -11.58
C TYR A 97 -16.02 -2.57 -10.99
N ARG A 98 -16.31 -1.55 -11.82
CA ARG A 98 -16.71 -0.21 -11.37
C ARG A 98 -18.09 0.14 -11.85
N LYS A 99 -18.95 0.54 -10.89
CA LYS A 99 -20.33 0.96 -11.15
C LYS A 99 -20.56 2.39 -10.66
N SER A 100 -21.22 3.20 -11.45
CA SER A 100 -21.73 4.50 -10.98
C SER A 100 -22.85 4.26 -9.97
N LEU A 101 -22.76 4.89 -8.81
CA LEU A 101 -23.72 4.75 -7.72
C LEU A 101 -23.83 6.10 -6.97
N ALA A 102 -25.04 6.67 -6.86
CA ALA A 102 -25.31 7.87 -6.08
C ALA A 102 -24.32 9.04 -6.34
N ASP A 103 -24.07 9.38 -7.62
CA ASP A 103 -23.12 10.40 -8.11
C ASP A 103 -21.66 10.14 -7.78
N GLY A 104 -21.32 8.93 -7.39
CA GLY A 104 -19.96 8.44 -7.17
C GLY A 104 -19.68 7.16 -7.95
N PHE A 105 -18.56 6.53 -7.64
CA PHE A 105 -18.15 5.26 -8.24
C PHE A 105 -17.86 4.24 -7.14
N LEU A 106 -18.57 3.11 -7.22
CA LEU A 106 -18.29 1.93 -6.41
C LEU A 106 -17.41 0.97 -7.21
N GLY A 107 -16.24 0.64 -6.68
CA GLY A 107 -15.38 -0.43 -7.15
C GLY A 107 -15.58 -1.69 -6.29
N ILE A 108 -15.66 -2.84 -6.93
CA ILE A 108 -15.60 -4.15 -6.28
C ILE A 108 -14.38 -4.85 -6.89
N GLY A 109 -13.41 -5.15 -6.06
CA GLY A 109 -12.09 -5.63 -6.49
C GLY A 109 -11.76 -7.00 -5.93
N LEU A 110 -11.05 -7.78 -6.74
CA LEU A 110 -10.45 -9.05 -6.38
C LEU A 110 -8.96 -9.00 -6.66
N GLN A 111 -8.20 -9.77 -5.89
CA GLN A 111 -6.77 -9.93 -6.04
C GLN A 111 -6.41 -11.40 -6.01
N ALA A 112 -5.48 -11.79 -6.85
CA ALA A 112 -4.77 -13.06 -6.77
C ALA A 112 -3.28 -12.81 -6.90
N GLY A 113 -2.49 -13.44 -6.06
CA GLY A 113 -1.05 -13.25 -5.98
C GLY A 113 -0.31 -14.48 -5.50
N LEU A 114 1.00 -14.36 -5.48
CA LEU A 114 1.92 -15.33 -4.94
C LEU A 114 2.72 -14.66 -3.82
N LEU A 115 2.78 -15.33 -2.68
CA LEU A 115 3.67 -15.04 -1.58
C LEU A 115 4.89 -15.95 -1.71
N SER A 116 6.06 -15.40 -1.48
CA SER A 116 7.31 -16.13 -1.36
C SER A 116 8.00 -15.71 -0.08
N GLU A 117 8.16 -16.65 0.82
CA GLU A 117 8.79 -16.47 2.12
C GLU A 117 10.16 -17.12 2.12
N THR A 118 11.15 -16.40 2.59
CA THR A 118 12.50 -16.91 2.74
C THR A 118 13.00 -16.64 4.14
N PHE A 119 13.56 -17.65 4.80
CA PHE A 119 14.29 -17.53 6.05
C PHE A 119 15.76 -17.88 5.81
N ASP A 120 16.69 -16.98 6.15
CA ASP A 120 18.13 -17.19 6.02
C ASP A 120 18.75 -17.63 7.36
N GLY A 121 18.62 -18.90 7.66
CA GLY A 121 19.13 -19.49 8.89
C GLY A 121 20.67 -19.55 8.95
N SER A 122 21.37 -19.34 7.83
CA SER A 122 22.84 -19.29 7.82
C SER A 122 23.41 -18.08 8.59
N LYS A 123 22.58 -17.09 8.85
CA LYS A 123 22.92 -15.87 9.60
C LYS A 123 22.33 -15.83 11.00
N ALA A 124 21.63 -16.90 11.41
CA ALA A 124 21.10 -17.01 12.76
C ALA A 124 22.26 -17.22 13.75
N ASP A 125 22.32 -16.36 14.77
CA ASP A 125 23.22 -16.54 15.91
C ASP A 125 22.54 -17.51 16.89
N VAL A 126 22.91 -18.78 16.84
CA VAL A 126 22.29 -19.86 17.62
C VAL A 126 23.30 -20.31 18.67
N GLU A 127 22.92 -20.18 19.96
CA GLU A 127 23.76 -20.67 21.07
C GLU A 127 23.94 -22.19 21.02
N ASP A 128 22.95 -22.93 20.52
CA ASP A 128 22.99 -24.38 20.35
C ASP A 128 22.88 -24.77 18.86
N SER A 129 24.03 -25.07 18.26
CA SER A 129 24.11 -25.45 16.83
C SER A 129 23.48 -26.83 16.52
N GLY A 130 22.93 -27.51 17.53
CA GLY A 130 22.28 -28.81 17.42
C GLY A 130 20.75 -28.76 17.48
N ASP A 131 20.13 -27.56 17.53
CA ASP A 131 18.68 -27.46 17.53
C ASP A 131 18.13 -27.61 16.10
N ASP A 132 17.58 -28.79 15.84
CA ASP A 132 16.94 -29.16 14.57
C ASP A 132 15.70 -28.29 14.23
N ALA A 133 15.21 -27.45 15.16
CA ALA A 133 14.06 -26.59 14.95
C ALA A 133 14.42 -25.32 14.14
N ILE A 134 15.68 -24.92 14.16
CA ILE A 134 16.14 -23.74 13.42
C ILE A 134 16.93 -24.20 12.18
N PRO A 135 16.44 -23.93 10.96
CA PRO A 135 17.18 -24.24 9.75
C PRO A 135 18.55 -23.54 9.76
N THR A 136 19.62 -24.28 9.57
CA THR A 136 20.99 -23.76 9.48
C THR A 136 21.36 -23.26 8.08
N SER A 137 20.45 -23.40 7.14
CA SER A 137 20.57 -22.97 5.74
C SER A 137 19.40 -22.06 5.36
N LYS A 138 19.49 -21.47 4.17
CA LYS A 138 18.41 -20.70 3.58
C LYS A 138 17.29 -21.67 3.18
N VAL A 139 16.06 -21.39 3.67
CA VAL A 139 14.83 -22.12 3.30
C VAL A 139 13.83 -21.15 2.70
N ASP A 140 13.07 -21.60 1.74
CA ASP A 140 12.04 -20.82 1.06
C ASP A 140 10.74 -21.62 0.91
N GLY A 141 9.63 -20.93 0.88
CA GLY A 141 8.30 -21.45 0.66
C GLY A 141 7.43 -20.49 -0.12
N ASN A 142 6.43 -21.02 -0.79
CA ASN A 142 5.52 -20.21 -1.61
C ASN A 142 4.06 -20.55 -1.29
N GLY A 143 3.18 -19.56 -1.42
CA GLY A 143 1.74 -19.73 -1.22
C GLY A 143 0.92 -18.86 -2.16
N LEU A 144 -0.27 -19.34 -2.51
CA LEU A 144 -1.27 -18.53 -3.21
C LEU A 144 -1.89 -17.54 -2.21
N ASP A 145 -2.04 -16.29 -2.62
CA ASP A 145 -2.65 -15.23 -1.83
C ASP A 145 -3.87 -14.66 -2.54
N LEU A 146 -4.99 -14.57 -1.82
CA LEU A 146 -6.23 -14.01 -2.33
C LEU A 146 -6.65 -12.81 -1.50
N GLY A 147 -7.21 -11.80 -2.16
CA GLY A 147 -7.76 -10.63 -1.51
C GLY A 147 -9.00 -10.12 -2.22
N ALA A 148 -9.84 -9.43 -1.47
CA ALA A 148 -11.05 -8.79 -1.99
C ALA A 148 -11.27 -7.44 -1.33
N GLY A 149 -12.02 -6.55 -2.00
CA GLY A 149 -12.33 -5.26 -1.42
C GLY A 149 -13.44 -4.53 -2.14
N ILE A 150 -13.91 -3.49 -1.47
CA ILE A 150 -14.80 -2.48 -2.01
C ILE A 150 -14.18 -1.11 -1.80
N TYR A 151 -14.41 -0.20 -2.75
CA TYR A 151 -13.92 1.16 -2.68
C TYR A 151 -14.92 2.10 -3.34
N TYR A 152 -15.40 3.09 -2.58
CA TYR A 152 -16.33 4.09 -3.06
C TYR A 152 -15.67 5.47 -3.02
N ASN A 153 -15.80 6.24 -4.09
CA ASN A 153 -15.35 7.61 -4.15
C ASN A 153 -16.41 8.52 -4.77
N LYS A 154 -16.64 9.68 -4.13
CA LYS A 154 -17.58 10.70 -4.58
C LYS A 154 -17.02 12.08 -4.27
N GLY A 155 -16.68 12.86 -5.31
CA GLY A 155 -16.17 14.21 -5.14
C GLY A 155 -14.96 14.26 -4.21
N ALA A 156 -15.14 14.91 -3.05
CA ALA A 156 -14.08 15.17 -2.09
C ALA A 156 -13.81 14.03 -1.09
N TRP A 157 -14.64 12.98 -1.05
CA TRP A 157 -14.50 11.91 -0.07
C TRP A 157 -14.42 10.52 -0.68
N TYR A 158 -13.82 9.62 0.06
CA TYR A 158 -13.78 8.21 -0.27
C TYR A 158 -13.91 7.35 0.99
N ALA A 159 -14.36 6.12 0.79
CA ALA A 159 -14.34 5.08 1.81
C ALA A 159 -14.06 3.73 1.15
N GLY A 160 -13.41 2.84 1.87
CA GLY A 160 -13.10 1.50 1.38
C GLY A 160 -12.95 0.49 2.50
N ALA A 161 -13.21 -0.76 2.16
CA ALA A 161 -12.95 -1.90 3.01
C ALA A 161 -12.33 -3.02 2.16
N SER A 162 -11.41 -3.76 2.74
CA SER A 162 -10.76 -4.90 2.07
C SER A 162 -10.28 -5.95 3.06
N VAL A 163 -10.07 -7.13 2.53
CA VAL A 163 -9.43 -8.24 3.24
C VAL A 163 -8.30 -8.75 2.36
N GLN A 164 -7.10 -8.81 2.90
CA GLN A 164 -5.94 -9.50 2.34
C GLN A 164 -5.81 -10.88 2.99
N HIS A 165 -5.07 -11.78 2.36
CA HIS A 165 -4.83 -13.14 2.86
C HIS A 165 -6.12 -13.91 3.17
N LEU A 166 -7.14 -13.75 2.29
CA LEU A 166 -8.50 -14.28 2.49
C LEU A 166 -8.53 -15.82 2.63
N ASN A 167 -7.57 -16.49 2.01
CA ASN A 167 -7.42 -17.95 2.03
C ASN A 167 -6.51 -18.46 3.16
N SER A 168 -6.04 -17.57 4.05
CA SER A 168 -5.11 -17.90 5.14
C SER A 168 -3.96 -18.82 4.68
N PRO A 169 -3.08 -18.32 3.79
CA PRO A 169 -2.05 -19.18 3.19
C PRO A 169 -1.13 -19.78 4.25
N LEU A 170 -0.95 -21.08 4.17
CA LEU A 170 0.02 -21.82 4.95
C LEU A 170 1.24 -22.09 4.10
N ILE A 171 2.39 -21.58 4.51
CA ILE A 171 3.64 -21.64 3.76
C ILE A 171 4.62 -22.53 4.52
N ALA A 172 5.01 -23.67 3.94
CA ALA A 172 6.02 -24.55 4.50
C ALA A 172 7.41 -23.93 4.31
N LEU A 173 8.17 -23.79 5.39
CA LEU A 173 9.54 -23.30 5.43
C LEU A 173 10.49 -24.43 5.82
N GLY A 174 11.04 -25.14 4.80
CA GLY A 174 11.80 -26.36 5.02
C GLY A 174 10.91 -27.56 5.37
N GLU A 175 11.45 -28.52 6.13
CA GLU A 175 10.78 -29.78 6.41
C GLU A 175 9.86 -29.75 7.65
N ARG A 176 10.07 -28.80 8.57
CA ARG A 176 9.44 -28.80 9.90
C ARG A 176 8.71 -27.52 10.29
N ASN A 177 8.95 -26.42 9.59
CA ASN A 177 8.37 -25.13 9.94
C ASN A 177 7.29 -24.74 8.95
N GLU A 178 6.21 -24.16 9.47
CA GLU A 178 5.08 -23.65 8.72
C GLU A 178 4.78 -22.22 9.16
N LEU A 179 4.57 -21.30 8.23
CA LEU A 179 4.10 -19.95 8.48
C LEU A 179 2.63 -19.87 8.05
N ASN A 180 1.75 -19.65 9.01
CA ASN A 180 0.35 -19.34 8.74
C ASN A 180 0.17 -17.82 8.71
N ILE A 181 -0.43 -17.31 7.63
CA ILE A 181 -0.68 -15.89 7.48
C ILE A 181 -2.18 -15.65 7.65
N ASP A 182 -2.53 -14.94 8.72
CA ASP A 182 -3.92 -14.67 9.05
C ASP A 182 -4.53 -13.57 8.13
N PRO A 183 -5.85 -13.66 7.86
CA PRO A 183 -6.53 -12.62 7.09
C PRO A 183 -6.43 -11.27 7.78
N THR A 184 -6.04 -10.25 7.02
CA THR A 184 -5.95 -8.88 7.51
C THR A 184 -7.07 -8.03 6.90
N VAL A 185 -7.87 -7.41 7.76
CA VAL A 185 -8.98 -6.51 7.39
C VAL A 185 -8.49 -5.08 7.41
N TYR A 186 -8.84 -4.32 6.37
CA TYR A 186 -8.55 -2.90 6.23
C TYR A 186 -9.83 -2.10 6.07
N LEU A 187 -9.93 -0.98 6.78
CA LEU A 187 -10.94 0.06 6.57
C LEU A 187 -10.22 1.37 6.31
N THR A 188 -10.63 2.07 5.27
CA THR A 188 -10.02 3.37 4.90
C THR A 188 -11.08 4.40 4.57
N GLY A 189 -10.76 5.65 4.82
CA GLY A 189 -11.60 6.77 4.45
C GLY A 189 -10.82 8.06 4.41
N GLY A 190 -11.36 9.06 3.73
CA GLY A 190 -10.74 10.36 3.66
C GLY A 190 -11.66 11.43 3.09
N TYR A 191 -11.32 12.67 3.39
CA TYR A 191 -12.02 13.85 2.92
C TYR A 191 -11.03 14.97 2.57
N THR A 192 -11.28 15.66 1.47
CA THR A 192 -10.51 16.84 1.06
C THR A 192 -11.33 18.11 1.23
N PHE A 193 -10.95 18.93 2.17
CA PHE A 193 -11.55 20.24 2.44
C PHE A 193 -10.93 21.28 1.50
N GLN A 194 -11.73 21.85 0.60
CA GLN A 194 -11.29 22.97 -0.22
C GLN A 194 -11.39 24.25 0.61
N LEU A 195 -10.30 25.02 0.70
CA LEU A 195 -10.27 26.28 1.42
C LEU A 195 -10.83 27.43 0.55
N ARG A 196 -11.00 28.62 1.15
CA ARG A 196 -11.42 29.83 0.40
C ARG A 196 -10.49 30.18 -0.75
N ASN A 197 -9.19 29.96 -0.56
CA ASN A 197 -8.22 30.05 -1.63
C ASN A 197 -8.31 28.78 -2.47
N PRO A 198 -8.64 28.86 -3.79
CA PRO A 198 -8.82 27.68 -4.64
C PRO A 198 -7.53 26.85 -4.84
N PHE A 199 -6.37 27.40 -4.50
CA PHE A 199 -5.09 26.70 -4.59
C PHE A 199 -4.76 25.88 -3.34
N LEU A 200 -5.54 26.06 -2.27
CA LEU A 200 -5.27 25.46 -0.97
C LEU A 200 -6.35 24.46 -0.56
N SER A 201 -5.94 23.28 -0.13
CA SER A 201 -6.84 22.29 0.44
C SER A 201 -6.19 21.56 1.63
N ILE A 202 -7.03 20.96 2.47
CA ILE A 202 -6.62 20.07 3.55
C ILE A 202 -7.18 18.70 3.24
N ALA A 203 -6.32 17.71 3.04
CA ALA A 203 -6.71 16.33 2.84
C ALA A 203 -6.50 15.53 4.12
N THR A 204 -7.58 14.93 4.63
CA THR A 204 -7.54 14.01 5.76
C THR A 204 -7.70 12.59 5.25
N SER A 205 -7.04 11.63 5.89
CA SER A 205 -7.12 10.21 5.56
C SER A 205 -7.02 9.38 6.83
N THR A 206 -7.67 8.23 6.82
CA THR A 206 -7.53 7.23 7.87
C THR A 206 -7.39 5.85 7.27
N LEU A 207 -6.58 5.01 7.91
CA LEU A 207 -6.46 3.59 7.63
C LEU A 207 -6.51 2.83 8.95
N LEU A 208 -7.46 1.93 9.07
CA LEU A 208 -7.55 0.97 10.17
C LEU A 208 -7.21 -0.39 9.62
N ARG A 209 -6.41 -1.15 10.33
CA ARG A 209 -6.07 -2.53 9.98
C ARG A 209 -6.07 -3.43 11.20
N THR A 210 -6.48 -4.68 11.00
CA THR A 210 -6.49 -5.69 12.03
C THR A 210 -6.46 -7.11 11.44
N ASP A 211 -5.72 -7.98 12.08
CA ASP A 211 -5.75 -9.42 11.93
C ASP A 211 -6.56 -10.10 13.06
N PHE A 212 -7.41 -9.32 13.76
CA PHE A 212 -8.17 -9.67 14.96
C PHE A 212 -7.34 -9.99 16.20
N THR A 213 -6.01 -10.00 16.10
CA THR A 213 -5.09 -10.15 17.23
C THR A 213 -4.45 -8.81 17.60
N ALA A 214 -4.06 -8.04 16.58
CA ALA A 214 -3.52 -6.71 16.72
C ALA A 214 -4.35 -5.69 15.92
N TYR A 215 -4.32 -4.43 16.37
CA TYR A 215 -5.02 -3.31 15.71
C TYR A 215 -4.03 -2.16 15.49
N ARG A 216 -4.09 -1.57 14.32
CA ARG A 216 -3.39 -0.31 14.05
C ARG A 216 -4.34 0.68 13.37
N ALA A 217 -4.27 1.92 13.82
CA ALA A 217 -4.99 3.05 13.22
C ALA A 217 -3.97 4.10 12.78
N ASP A 218 -4.03 4.53 11.53
CA ASP A 218 -3.20 5.59 10.99
C ASP A 218 -4.10 6.75 10.56
N LEU A 219 -3.90 7.91 11.15
CA LEU A 219 -4.61 9.16 10.87
C LEU A 219 -3.65 10.14 10.23
N THR A 220 -4.05 10.79 9.14
CA THR A 220 -3.19 11.71 8.39
C THR A 220 -3.95 12.98 8.06
N ALA A 221 -3.30 14.14 8.21
CA ALA A 221 -3.79 15.43 7.75
C ALA A 221 -2.69 16.13 6.95
N ARG A 222 -3.00 16.56 5.73
CA ARG A 222 -2.04 17.18 4.81
C ARG A 222 -2.60 18.48 4.27
N PHE A 223 -1.81 19.52 4.37
CA PHE A 223 -2.03 20.78 3.71
C PHE A 223 -1.45 20.70 2.28
N ILE A 224 -2.25 21.03 1.28
CA ILE A 224 -1.89 20.90 -0.14
C ILE A 224 -2.03 22.27 -0.79
N TYR A 225 -0.94 22.73 -1.41
CA TYR A 225 -0.90 23.88 -2.31
C TYR A 225 -0.77 23.37 -3.74
N ASN A 226 -1.74 23.70 -4.60
CA ASN A 226 -1.73 23.31 -6.01
C ASN A 226 -1.98 24.54 -6.90
N TYR A 227 -0.95 24.96 -7.61
CA TYR A 227 -0.99 26.10 -8.52
C TYR A 227 -0.36 25.73 -9.85
N GLU A 228 -1.08 25.91 -10.97
CA GLU A 228 -0.61 25.64 -12.33
C GLU A 228 0.05 24.25 -12.51
N GLY A 229 -0.51 23.22 -11.88
CA GLY A 229 0.02 21.86 -11.95
C GLY A 229 1.26 21.60 -11.08
N ARG A 230 1.75 22.61 -10.36
CA ARG A 230 2.75 22.46 -9.31
C ARG A 230 2.05 22.16 -8.00
N LEU A 231 2.38 21.06 -7.38
CA LEU A 231 1.83 20.66 -6.08
C LEU A 231 2.95 20.64 -5.05
N LEU A 232 2.69 21.28 -3.92
CA LEU A 232 3.47 21.13 -2.70
C LEU A 232 2.54 20.68 -1.60
N SER A 233 2.95 19.77 -0.77
CA SER A 233 2.17 19.36 0.39
C SER A 233 3.07 19.07 1.59
N ALA A 234 2.55 19.46 2.75
CA ALA A 234 3.13 19.11 4.05
C ALA A 234 2.03 18.59 4.95
N GLY A 235 2.36 17.67 5.85
CA GLY A 235 1.37 17.07 6.69
C GLY A 235 1.93 16.39 7.92
N VAL A 236 1.00 15.92 8.74
CA VAL A 236 1.30 15.14 9.94
C VAL A 236 0.42 13.91 9.98
N GLY A 237 0.96 12.85 10.54
CA GLY A 237 0.27 11.61 10.83
C GLY A 237 0.37 11.29 12.30
N TYR A 238 -0.60 10.53 12.78
CA TYR A 238 -0.60 9.99 14.12
C TYR A 238 -1.16 8.57 14.11
N SER A 239 -0.41 7.66 14.68
CA SER A 239 -0.81 6.28 14.89
C SER A 239 -0.84 6.05 16.40
N PRO A 240 -2.04 5.97 17.04
CA PRO A 240 -2.16 5.80 18.49
C PRO A 240 -1.33 4.61 18.98
N ASP A 241 -0.67 4.80 20.11
CA ASP A 241 0.19 3.81 20.77
C ASP A 241 1.38 3.31 19.93
N ASN A 242 1.67 3.95 18.78
CA ASN A 242 2.72 3.55 17.87
C ASN A 242 3.66 4.71 17.52
N SER A 243 3.17 5.75 16.80
CA SER A 243 4.06 6.75 16.22
C SER A 243 3.38 8.06 15.86
N ALA A 244 4.23 9.08 15.61
CA ALA A 244 3.86 10.31 14.93
C ALA A 244 4.71 10.48 13.68
N THR A 245 4.12 10.95 12.58
CA THR A 245 4.77 11.04 11.26
C THR A 245 4.68 12.46 10.71
N VAL A 246 5.74 12.91 10.06
CA VAL A 246 5.76 14.16 9.27
C VAL A 246 5.87 13.80 7.80
N TYR A 247 5.16 14.55 6.94
CA TYR A 247 5.11 14.33 5.49
C TYR A 247 5.49 15.58 4.73
N LEU A 248 6.28 15.40 3.67
CA LEU A 248 6.57 16.42 2.67
C LEU A 248 6.42 15.81 1.29
N SER A 249 5.78 16.52 0.36
CA SER A 249 5.73 16.08 -1.03
C SER A 249 5.67 17.24 -2.00
N GLY A 250 6.20 16.99 -3.19
CA GLY A 250 6.19 17.96 -4.28
C GLY A 250 5.98 17.28 -5.62
N LYS A 251 5.25 17.95 -6.52
CA LYS A 251 5.07 17.51 -7.90
C LYS A 251 5.97 18.31 -8.83
N PHE A 252 6.78 17.58 -9.59
CA PHE A 252 7.69 18.15 -10.55
C PHE A 252 7.60 17.37 -11.88
N HIS A 253 7.29 18.04 -12.99
CA HIS A 253 7.13 17.45 -14.32
C HIS A 253 6.22 16.20 -14.36
N GLY A 254 5.12 16.21 -13.60
CA GLY A 254 4.17 15.10 -13.55
C GLY A 254 4.52 14.01 -12.54
N ILE A 255 5.73 13.99 -12.01
CA ILE A 255 6.19 13.08 -10.95
C ILE A 255 5.91 13.73 -9.60
N VAL A 256 5.27 13.00 -8.69
CA VAL A 256 5.14 13.38 -7.28
C VAL A 256 6.21 12.64 -6.49
N LEU A 257 7.09 13.38 -5.87
CA LEU A 257 8.07 12.84 -4.91
C LEU A 257 7.59 13.15 -3.51
N SER A 258 7.57 12.14 -2.66
CA SER A 258 7.15 12.29 -1.26
C SER A 258 8.19 11.67 -0.32
N TYR A 259 8.29 12.27 0.84
CA TYR A 259 9.15 11.80 1.93
C TYR A 259 8.37 11.87 3.24
N SER A 260 8.53 10.86 4.08
CA SER A 260 8.04 10.89 5.46
C SER A 260 9.11 10.45 6.45
N TYR A 261 8.99 11.00 7.64
CA TYR A 261 9.76 10.60 8.81
C TYR A 261 8.79 10.24 9.93
N GLU A 262 8.87 8.99 10.39
CA GLU A 262 8.04 8.44 11.47
C GLU A 262 8.86 8.33 12.75
N ILE A 263 8.32 8.85 13.83
CA ILE A 263 8.93 8.86 15.17
C ILE A 263 8.09 7.94 16.05
N TYR A 264 8.71 6.91 16.61
CA TYR A 264 8.02 5.97 17.49
C TYR A 264 7.78 6.57 18.87
N THR A 265 6.54 6.40 19.39
CA THR A 265 6.09 6.90 20.70
C THR A 265 5.89 5.79 21.72
N ASN A 266 6.04 4.53 21.30
CA ASN A 266 5.78 3.33 22.10
C ASN A 266 6.97 2.82 22.93
N GLY A 267 7.99 3.65 23.15
CA GLY A 267 9.17 3.29 23.96
C GLY A 267 10.33 2.66 23.16
N ILE A 268 10.17 2.40 21.87
CA ILE A 268 11.27 2.13 20.95
C ILE A 268 12.08 3.45 20.84
N SER A 269 13.41 3.39 20.96
CA SER A 269 14.29 4.56 21.08
C SER A 269 13.89 5.73 20.17
N MET A 270 13.62 6.90 20.76
CA MET A 270 13.22 8.11 20.02
C MET A 270 14.26 8.63 19.01
N GLY A 271 15.47 8.08 19.00
CA GLY A 271 16.53 8.44 18.05
C GLY A 271 16.50 7.67 16.74
N ASN A 272 15.71 6.60 16.65
CA ASN A 272 15.74 5.64 15.54
C ASN A 272 14.36 5.58 14.89
N GLY A 273 14.03 6.59 14.09
CA GLY A 273 12.77 6.66 13.35
C GLY A 273 12.79 5.83 12.05
N SER A 274 11.68 5.87 11.35
CA SER A 274 11.53 5.28 10.01
C SER A 274 11.49 6.36 8.94
N HIS A 275 12.09 6.06 7.80
CA HIS A 275 12.11 6.92 6.62
C HIS A 275 11.40 6.23 5.48
N GLU A 276 10.51 6.92 4.80
CA GLU A 276 9.88 6.42 3.60
C GLU A 276 9.98 7.46 2.48
N ILE A 277 10.38 7.01 1.31
CA ILE A 277 10.38 7.78 0.07
C ILE A 277 9.39 7.13 -0.87
N SER A 278 8.49 7.93 -1.48
CA SER A 278 7.59 7.43 -2.51
C SER A 278 7.63 8.32 -3.76
N ILE A 279 7.45 7.68 -4.90
CA ILE A 279 7.39 8.31 -6.22
C ILE A 279 6.08 7.86 -6.86
N ALA A 280 5.25 8.82 -7.27
CA ALA A 280 4.03 8.57 -8.01
C ALA A 280 4.06 9.30 -9.36
N TYR A 281 3.66 8.61 -10.41
CA TYR A 281 3.54 9.17 -11.75
C TYR A 281 2.19 8.80 -12.36
N GLN A 282 1.53 9.80 -12.95
CA GLN A 282 0.25 9.61 -13.64
C GLN A 282 0.36 10.10 -15.07
N THR A 283 -0.08 9.26 -16.01
CA THR A 283 -0.11 9.61 -17.43
C THR A 283 -1.43 9.20 -18.08
N ASP A 284 -1.84 9.96 -19.09
CA ASP A 284 -3.03 9.66 -19.88
C ASP A 284 -2.84 8.39 -20.71
N ILE A 285 -3.85 7.53 -20.73
CA ILE A 285 -3.83 6.28 -21.49
C ILE A 285 -4.38 6.55 -22.88
N ASN A 286 -3.50 6.72 -23.85
CA ASN A 286 -3.86 6.83 -25.28
C ASN A 286 -3.40 5.57 -26.02
N PHE A 287 -4.06 4.42 -25.76
CA PHE A 287 -3.76 3.17 -26.50
C PHE A 287 -4.09 3.25 -27.99
N PHE A 288 -4.98 4.17 -28.38
CA PHE A 288 -5.31 4.42 -29.78
C PHE A 288 -5.19 5.90 -30.04
N PRO A 289 -4.17 6.36 -30.78
CA PRO A 289 -4.15 7.73 -31.25
C PRO A 289 -5.44 7.93 -32.06
N LYS A 290 -6.26 8.93 -31.68
CA LYS A 290 -7.43 9.35 -32.46
C LYS A 290 -6.98 9.50 -33.90
N GLY A 291 -7.43 8.60 -34.77
CA GLY A 291 -7.13 8.69 -36.20
C GLY A 291 -7.51 10.10 -36.64
N LYS A 292 -6.60 10.80 -37.28
CA LYS A 292 -6.93 12.05 -37.97
C LYS A 292 -8.09 11.72 -38.91
N ASN A 293 -9.28 12.20 -38.59
CA ASN A 293 -10.42 12.12 -39.52
C ASN A 293 -9.98 12.79 -40.83
N ARG A 294 -9.58 11.98 -41.82
CA ARG A 294 -9.20 12.44 -43.17
C ARG A 294 -10.42 12.72 -44.05
N HIS A 295 -11.62 12.69 -43.51
CA HIS A 295 -12.82 13.07 -44.24
C HIS A 295 -13.12 14.55 -44.01
N GLN A 296 -12.35 15.43 -44.63
CA GLN A 296 -12.85 16.76 -45.00
C GLN A 296 -13.82 16.54 -46.17
N SER A 297 -15.11 16.63 -45.87
CA SER A 297 -16.14 16.72 -46.90
C SER A 297 -15.90 18.03 -47.66
N VAL A 298 -15.33 17.96 -48.86
CA VAL A 298 -15.30 19.07 -49.78
C VAL A 298 -16.70 19.17 -50.40
N ARG A 299 -17.52 20.05 -49.85
CA ARG A 299 -18.74 20.50 -50.56
C ARG A 299 -18.31 21.44 -51.64
N TYR A 300 -18.36 21.02 -52.87
CA TYR A 300 -18.41 21.94 -54.03
C TYR A 300 -19.79 22.60 -54.07
N LEU A 301 -19.82 23.91 -54.02
CA LEU A 301 -20.98 24.73 -54.40
C LEU A 301 -21.03 24.86 -55.92
#